data_7a2ddcfa08d47187ee97484fdb8a7ff7
#
_entry.id   7a2ddcfa08d47187ee97484fdb8a7ff7
#
_cell.length_a   1.000
_cell.length_b   1.000
_cell.length_c   1.000
_cell.angle_alpha   90.00
_cell.angle_beta   90.00
_cell.angle_gamma   90.00
#
_symmetry.space_group_name_H-M   'P 1'
#
loop_
_entity.id
_entity.type
_entity.pdbx_description
1 polymer ?
#
loop_
_entity_poly.entity_id
_entity_poly.type
_entity_poly.pdbx_seq_one_letter_code
_entity_poly.pdbx_strand_id
1 'polypeptide(L)'
;VFLFDILIFLPSIFLGIIMGGNDAGNTLGVTVGNGIFKMKKMITIAALVVITGALLGGRPGLKVSSGIVKVDLPGMVIINISAAIVTLFFLRNGLPISMTQAIIGANVGVGILLKNINTQLLLYIVLGWFSTPVVAFLLGFILQKVLATMFRGIRNLQVRTYILRIFLWVFTIYGVYSMGANDVGKITGILYQKGYNVYSLLLIGGLSLSMGVIFLSKKTIYTLGRELIALDDFTAMVTIATQALTVGLYSFIGLPVSPAHAIVGSLIGVGFSKGTKLQNPKTFNKILFSWLQAPLYGGILSAFMYSIYKLLW
;
A
#
# COMPACT_ATOMS: atom_id res chain seq x y z
N VAL A 1 -1.92 -33.85 -1.26
CA VAL A 1 -0.90 -32.81 -1.02
C VAL A 1 -1.19 -31.63 -1.93
N PHE A 2 -1.19 -31.76 -3.26
CA PHE A 2 -1.31 -30.65 -4.23
C PHE A 2 -2.61 -29.79 -4.08
N LEU A 3 -3.77 -30.45 -3.88
CA LEU A 3 -5.04 -29.75 -3.70
C LEU A 3 -5.10 -28.95 -2.38
N PHE A 4 -4.48 -29.47 -1.34
CA PHE A 4 -4.41 -28.84 -0.02
C PHE A 4 -3.50 -27.59 -0.06
N ASP A 5 -2.37 -27.68 -0.78
CA ASP A 5 -1.46 -26.55 -0.97
C ASP A 5 -2.15 -25.40 -1.74
N ILE A 6 -2.94 -25.71 -2.78
CA ILE A 6 -3.70 -24.71 -3.52
C ILE A 6 -4.68 -23.96 -2.59
N LEU A 7 -5.40 -24.68 -1.73
CA LEU A 7 -6.37 -24.09 -0.80
C LEU A 7 -5.72 -23.10 0.18
N ILE A 8 -4.46 -23.31 0.56
CA ILE A 8 -3.73 -22.42 1.45
C ILE A 8 -3.40 -21.07 0.78
N PHE A 9 -3.16 -21.07 -0.53
CA PHE A 9 -2.86 -19.85 -1.27
C PHE A 9 -4.09 -19.00 -1.58
N LEU A 10 -5.30 -19.58 -1.62
CA LEU A 10 -6.52 -18.83 -1.96
C LEU A 10 -6.76 -17.58 -1.11
N PRO A 11 -6.63 -17.62 0.24
CA PRO A 11 -6.77 -16.44 1.07
C PRO A 11 -5.75 -15.35 0.76
N SER A 12 -4.51 -15.75 0.48
CA SER A 12 -3.44 -14.84 0.09
C SER A 12 -3.72 -14.20 -1.27
N ILE A 13 -4.15 -15.00 -2.26
CA ILE A 13 -4.53 -14.50 -3.58
C ILE A 13 -5.70 -13.52 -3.47
N PHE A 14 -6.73 -13.87 -2.71
CA PHE A 14 -7.90 -13.01 -2.50
C PHE A 14 -7.51 -11.68 -1.84
N LEU A 15 -6.69 -11.73 -0.78
CA LEU A 15 -6.14 -10.54 -0.11
C LEU A 15 -5.32 -9.69 -1.09
N GLY A 16 -4.48 -10.31 -1.92
CA GLY A 16 -3.67 -9.64 -2.93
C GLY A 16 -4.52 -8.92 -3.99
N ILE A 17 -5.61 -9.53 -4.45
CA ILE A 17 -6.55 -8.90 -5.39
C ILE A 17 -7.19 -7.65 -4.75
N ILE A 18 -7.64 -7.73 -3.50
CA ILE A 18 -8.22 -6.59 -2.80
C ILE A 18 -7.18 -5.49 -2.61
N MET A 19 -5.97 -5.85 -2.18
CA MET A 19 -4.86 -4.92 -1.95
C MET A 19 -4.43 -4.22 -3.23
N GLY A 20 -4.23 -4.94 -4.31
CA GLY A 20 -3.86 -4.37 -5.60
C GLY A 20 -4.88 -3.35 -6.12
N GLY A 21 -6.18 -3.63 -5.94
CA GLY A 21 -7.26 -2.71 -6.29
C GLY A 21 -7.30 -1.45 -5.43
N ASN A 22 -7.06 -1.59 -4.12
CA ASN A 22 -7.04 -0.46 -3.19
C ASN A 22 -5.81 0.44 -3.38
N ASP A 23 -4.62 -0.15 -3.38
CA ASP A 23 -3.37 0.60 -3.34
C ASP A 23 -2.98 1.18 -4.70
N ALA A 24 -3.50 0.62 -5.80
CA ALA A 24 -3.45 1.27 -7.11
C ALA A 24 -4.19 2.63 -7.11
N GLY A 25 -5.26 2.78 -6.32
CA GLY A 25 -5.92 4.07 -6.13
C GLY A 25 -5.00 5.12 -5.51
N ASN A 26 -4.25 4.74 -4.47
CA ASN A 26 -3.29 5.63 -3.80
C ASN A 26 -2.14 6.04 -4.74
N THR A 27 -1.72 5.15 -5.63
CA THR A 27 -0.55 5.38 -6.51
C THR A 27 -0.93 6.04 -7.83
N LEU A 28 -2.06 5.62 -8.45
CA LEU A 28 -2.48 6.12 -9.76
C LEU A 28 -3.52 7.24 -9.69
N GLY A 29 -4.17 7.43 -8.52
CA GLY A 29 -5.24 8.40 -8.34
C GLY A 29 -4.82 9.81 -8.72
N VAL A 30 -3.64 10.24 -8.30
CA VAL A 30 -3.10 11.58 -8.58
C VAL A 30 -2.88 11.82 -10.07
N THR A 31 -2.39 10.86 -10.83
CA THR A 31 -2.02 11.05 -12.25
C THR A 31 -3.15 10.68 -13.20
N VAL A 32 -3.91 9.63 -12.90
CA VAL A 32 -5.01 9.15 -13.72
C VAL A 32 -6.32 9.81 -13.32
N GLY A 33 -6.57 10.00 -12.03
CA GLY A 33 -7.77 10.65 -11.50
C GLY A 33 -7.90 12.10 -11.97
N ASN A 34 -6.79 12.83 -12.09
CA ASN A 34 -6.72 14.19 -12.64
C ASN A 34 -6.68 14.24 -14.18
N GLY A 35 -6.80 13.10 -14.87
CA GLY A 35 -6.86 13.05 -16.33
C GLY A 35 -5.52 13.26 -17.04
N ILE A 36 -4.39 13.30 -16.32
CA ILE A 36 -3.04 13.46 -16.92
C ILE A 36 -2.70 12.26 -17.80
N PHE A 37 -3.09 11.06 -17.38
CA PHE A 37 -2.90 9.83 -18.13
C PHE A 37 -4.21 9.11 -18.41
N LYS A 38 -4.28 8.43 -19.58
CA LYS A 38 -5.43 7.59 -19.94
C LYS A 38 -5.49 6.38 -19.02
N MET A 39 -6.60 6.22 -18.29
CA MET A 39 -6.80 5.17 -17.30
C MET A 39 -6.50 3.77 -17.84
N LYS A 40 -7.08 3.38 -18.98
CA LYS A 40 -6.89 2.03 -19.53
C LYS A 40 -5.42 1.69 -19.77
N LYS A 41 -4.66 2.64 -20.36
CA LYS A 41 -3.23 2.48 -20.63
C LYS A 41 -2.44 2.33 -19.32
N MET A 42 -2.74 3.16 -18.32
CA MET A 42 -2.02 3.13 -17.03
C MET A 42 -2.31 1.87 -16.23
N ILE A 43 -3.55 1.39 -16.20
CA ILE A 43 -3.90 0.12 -15.54
C ILE A 43 -3.12 -1.03 -16.17
N THR A 44 -3.03 -1.11 -17.51
CA THR A 44 -2.29 -2.18 -18.19
C THR A 44 -0.79 -2.13 -17.85
N ILE A 45 -0.18 -0.95 -17.88
CA ILE A 45 1.24 -0.78 -17.51
C ILE A 45 1.44 -1.12 -16.03
N ALA A 46 0.58 -0.60 -15.16
CA ALA A 46 0.67 -0.83 -13.72
C ALA A 46 0.55 -2.32 -13.37
N ALA A 47 -0.32 -3.06 -14.05
CA ALA A 47 -0.47 -4.50 -13.86
C ALA A 47 0.83 -5.29 -14.16
N LEU A 48 1.62 -4.85 -15.12
CA LEU A 48 2.93 -5.46 -15.42
C LEU A 48 4.00 -4.98 -14.45
N VAL A 49 4.03 -3.68 -14.15
CA VAL A 49 5.06 -3.07 -13.28
C VAL A 49 4.93 -3.56 -11.83
N VAL A 50 3.71 -3.77 -11.32
CA VAL A 50 3.51 -4.29 -9.97
C VAL A 50 4.10 -5.70 -9.79
N ILE A 51 4.03 -6.55 -10.83
CA ILE A 51 4.65 -7.87 -10.82
C ILE A 51 6.18 -7.73 -10.77
N THR A 52 6.75 -6.84 -11.58
CA THR A 52 8.22 -6.61 -11.56
C THR A 52 8.68 -6.08 -10.22
N GLY A 53 7.92 -5.16 -9.60
CA GLY A 53 8.18 -4.67 -8.25
C GLY A 53 8.16 -5.78 -7.20
N ALA A 54 7.15 -6.65 -7.25
CA ALA A 54 7.04 -7.79 -6.37
C ALA A 54 8.23 -8.75 -6.51
N LEU A 55 8.62 -9.11 -7.75
CA LEU A 55 9.70 -10.06 -8.02
C LEU A 55 11.08 -9.52 -7.65
N LEU A 56 11.36 -8.26 -7.96
CA LEU A 56 12.70 -7.68 -7.80
C LEU A 56 12.90 -7.02 -6.44
N GLY A 57 11.86 -6.41 -5.86
CA GLY A 57 11.93 -5.65 -4.63
C GLY A 57 11.25 -6.30 -3.41
N GLY A 58 10.48 -7.37 -3.57
CA GLY A 58 9.60 -7.89 -2.52
C GLY A 58 10.26 -8.79 -1.46
N ARG A 59 11.47 -9.30 -1.71
CA ARG A 59 12.14 -10.26 -0.83
C ARG A 59 12.36 -9.74 0.61
N PRO A 60 12.77 -8.48 0.87
CA PRO A 60 12.89 -7.97 2.23
C PRO A 60 11.56 -7.99 2.99
N GLY A 61 10.46 -7.59 2.32
CA GLY A 61 9.12 -7.59 2.90
C GLY A 61 8.61 -8.98 3.28
N LEU A 62 8.91 -10.03 2.49
CA LEU A 62 8.60 -11.41 2.85
C LEU A 62 9.25 -11.80 4.19
N LYS A 63 10.54 -11.51 4.35
CA LYS A 63 11.29 -11.83 5.57
C LYS A 63 10.74 -11.12 6.80
N VAL A 64 10.44 -9.83 6.67
CA VAL A 64 9.89 -9.04 7.78
C VAL A 64 8.48 -9.52 8.15
N SER A 65 7.60 -9.68 7.16
CA SER A 65 6.21 -10.10 7.42
C SER A 65 6.12 -11.51 8.01
N SER A 66 7.03 -12.42 7.64
CA SER A 66 7.09 -13.77 8.23
C SER A 66 7.56 -13.78 9.68
N GLY A 67 8.28 -12.75 10.12
CA GLY A 67 8.87 -12.69 11.47
C GLY A 67 7.93 -12.16 12.56
N ILE A 68 6.73 -11.69 12.23
CA ILE A 68 5.83 -11.02 13.17
C ILE A 68 5.26 -12.00 14.19
N VAL A 69 4.71 -13.11 13.72
CA VAL A 69 4.08 -14.16 14.51
C VAL A 69 4.39 -15.51 13.88
N LYS A 70 4.75 -16.51 14.67
CA LYS A 70 4.84 -17.91 14.19
C LYS A 70 3.49 -18.58 14.36
N VAL A 71 2.90 -19.07 13.27
CA VAL A 71 1.55 -19.63 13.28
C VAL A 71 1.48 -20.96 12.52
N ASP A 72 0.47 -21.76 12.87
CA ASP A 72 0.06 -22.96 12.14
C ASP A 72 -0.65 -22.58 10.82
N LEU A 73 -0.93 -23.59 9.99
CA LEU A 73 -1.60 -23.39 8.70
C LEU A 73 -2.99 -22.74 8.83
N PRO A 74 -3.87 -23.20 9.73
CA PRO A 74 -5.15 -22.52 9.94
C PRO A 74 -5.01 -21.07 10.36
N GLY A 75 -4.04 -20.76 11.23
CA GLY A 75 -3.75 -19.39 11.63
C GLY A 75 -3.35 -18.49 10.46
N MET A 76 -2.54 -18.98 9.50
CA MET A 76 -2.17 -18.24 8.29
C MET A 76 -3.39 -17.92 7.41
N VAL A 77 -4.26 -18.90 7.21
CA VAL A 77 -5.53 -18.75 6.48
C VAL A 77 -6.43 -17.73 7.15
N ILE A 78 -6.62 -17.83 8.48
CA ILE A 78 -7.47 -16.95 9.27
C ILE A 78 -6.96 -15.52 9.24
N ILE A 79 -5.65 -15.29 9.36
CA ILE A 79 -5.04 -13.96 9.29
C ILE A 79 -5.37 -13.29 7.95
N ASN A 80 -5.12 -13.97 6.84
CA ASN A 80 -5.34 -13.40 5.52
C ASN A 80 -6.83 -13.18 5.20
N ILE A 81 -7.70 -14.11 5.59
CA ILE A 81 -9.16 -13.96 5.42
C ILE A 81 -9.69 -12.81 6.28
N SER A 82 -9.27 -12.71 7.53
CA SER A 82 -9.71 -11.63 8.43
C SER A 82 -9.32 -10.25 7.90
N ALA A 83 -8.08 -10.11 7.45
CA ALA A 83 -7.61 -8.87 6.83
C ALA A 83 -8.41 -8.53 5.56
N ALA A 84 -8.70 -9.52 4.71
CA ALA A 84 -9.50 -9.34 3.50
C ALA A 84 -10.94 -8.92 3.81
N ILE A 85 -11.61 -9.57 4.76
CA ILE A 85 -12.99 -9.26 5.18
C ILE A 85 -13.07 -7.83 5.73
N VAL A 86 -12.17 -7.46 6.65
CA VAL A 86 -12.14 -6.11 7.23
C VAL A 86 -11.93 -5.07 6.14
N THR A 87 -10.99 -5.30 5.24
CA THR A 87 -10.74 -4.37 4.13
C THR A 87 -11.96 -4.20 3.24
N LEU A 88 -12.60 -5.30 2.83
CA LEU A 88 -13.81 -5.25 2.00
C LEU A 88 -14.95 -4.50 2.69
N PHE A 89 -15.12 -4.70 3.99
CA PHE A 89 -16.14 -3.98 4.78
C PHE A 89 -15.93 -2.46 4.69
N PHE A 90 -14.71 -1.99 4.91
CA PHE A 90 -14.39 -0.56 4.82
C PHE A 90 -14.53 -0.01 3.39
N LEU A 91 -14.03 -0.74 2.40
CA LEU A 91 -14.12 -0.32 0.99
C LEU A 91 -15.57 -0.22 0.49
N ARG A 92 -16.44 -1.17 0.89
CA ARG A 92 -17.87 -1.11 0.54
C ARG A 92 -18.56 0.09 1.15
N ASN A 93 -18.17 0.49 2.36
CA ASN A 93 -18.71 1.67 3.05
C ASN A 93 -18.05 2.99 2.60
N GLY A 94 -17.17 2.96 1.58
CA GLY A 94 -16.49 4.16 1.07
C GLY A 94 -15.50 4.76 2.06
N LEU A 95 -15.05 3.99 3.05
CA LEU A 95 -14.08 4.45 4.05
C LEU A 95 -12.67 4.07 3.58
N PRO A 96 -11.76 5.04 3.48
CA PRO A 96 -10.37 4.75 3.17
C PRO A 96 -9.73 3.98 4.32
N ILE A 97 -9.10 2.85 4.02
CA ILE A 97 -8.46 2.00 5.03
C ILE A 97 -6.99 1.75 4.67
N SER A 98 -6.17 1.60 5.70
CA SER A 98 -4.82 1.05 5.57
C SER A 98 -4.85 -0.48 5.64
N MET A 99 -4.74 -1.14 4.50
CA MET A 99 -4.70 -2.60 4.44
C MET A 99 -3.49 -3.18 5.18
N THR A 100 -2.35 -2.50 5.13
CA THR A 100 -1.16 -2.88 5.90
C THR A 100 -1.48 -3.02 7.39
N GLN A 101 -2.22 -2.06 7.95
CA GLN A 101 -2.59 -2.07 9.36
C GLN A 101 -3.61 -3.18 9.67
N ALA A 102 -4.56 -3.43 8.78
CA ALA A 102 -5.52 -4.53 8.94
C ALA A 102 -4.83 -5.91 9.00
N ILE A 103 -3.85 -6.14 8.10
CA ILE A 103 -3.07 -7.40 8.06
C ILE A 103 -2.22 -7.56 9.33
N ILE A 104 -1.49 -6.52 9.71
CA ILE A 104 -0.65 -6.58 10.91
C ILE A 104 -1.52 -6.75 12.17
N GLY A 105 -2.67 -6.06 12.23
CA GLY A 105 -3.66 -6.27 13.29
C GLY A 105 -4.12 -7.73 13.35
N ALA A 106 -4.42 -8.34 12.21
CA ALA A 106 -4.82 -9.75 12.15
C ALA A 106 -3.70 -10.69 12.61
N ASN A 107 -2.43 -10.41 12.28
CA ASN A 107 -1.28 -11.13 12.83
C ASN A 107 -1.22 -11.01 14.36
N VAL A 108 -1.40 -9.81 14.89
CA VAL A 108 -1.38 -9.54 16.34
C VAL A 108 -2.52 -10.27 17.05
N GLY A 109 -3.74 -10.29 16.48
CA GLY A 109 -4.90 -10.96 17.06
C GLY A 109 -4.65 -12.46 17.29
N VAL A 110 -4.17 -13.18 16.28
CA VAL A 110 -3.79 -14.60 16.43
C VAL A 110 -2.58 -14.75 17.33
N GLY A 111 -1.59 -13.85 17.20
CA GLY A 111 -0.36 -13.89 17.97
C GLY A 111 -0.56 -13.72 19.48
N ILE A 112 -1.55 -12.94 19.92
CA ILE A 112 -1.91 -12.79 21.34
C ILE A 112 -2.40 -14.13 21.89
N LEU A 113 -3.26 -14.85 21.17
CA LEU A 113 -3.79 -16.14 21.59
C LEU A 113 -2.70 -17.21 21.66
N LEU A 114 -1.73 -17.14 20.74
CA LEU A 114 -0.58 -18.05 20.71
C LEU A 114 0.55 -17.65 21.66
N LYS A 115 0.48 -16.47 22.29
CA LYS A 115 1.54 -15.88 23.11
C LYS A 115 2.91 -15.86 22.38
N ASN A 116 2.89 -15.62 21.08
CA ASN A 116 4.05 -15.75 20.22
C ASN A 116 4.15 -14.57 19.23
N ILE A 117 4.31 -13.36 19.77
CA ILE A 117 4.51 -12.14 19.00
C ILE A 117 5.95 -11.69 19.12
N ASN A 118 6.60 -11.39 18.01
CA ASN A 118 7.85 -10.66 18.01
C ASN A 118 7.58 -9.17 18.28
N THR A 119 7.58 -8.81 19.57
CA THR A 119 7.25 -7.45 20.03
C THR A 119 8.23 -6.40 19.52
N GLN A 120 9.51 -6.74 19.41
CA GLN A 120 10.53 -5.84 18.86
C GLN A 120 10.25 -5.50 17.40
N LEU A 121 9.98 -6.52 16.57
CA LEU A 121 9.64 -6.32 15.16
C LEU A 121 8.33 -5.56 14.99
N LEU A 122 7.32 -5.87 15.83
CA LEU A 122 6.05 -5.16 15.83
C LEU A 122 6.25 -3.67 16.16
N LEU A 123 7.10 -3.35 17.14
CA LEU A 123 7.43 -1.97 17.47
C LEU A 123 8.06 -1.24 16.28
N TYR A 124 9.02 -1.86 15.56
CA TYR A 124 9.60 -1.27 14.34
C TYR A 124 8.56 -1.02 13.25
N ILE A 125 7.62 -1.93 13.07
CA ILE A 125 6.53 -1.76 12.11
C ILE A 125 5.61 -0.60 12.50
N VAL A 126 5.23 -0.49 13.77
CA VAL A 126 4.40 0.59 14.30
C VAL A 126 5.12 1.95 14.16
N LEU A 127 6.40 2.01 14.49
CA LEU A 127 7.23 3.20 14.24
C LEU A 127 7.28 3.55 12.74
N GLY A 128 7.34 2.55 11.86
CA GLY A 128 7.22 2.71 10.41
C GLY A 128 5.90 3.36 10.00
N TRP A 129 4.79 3.01 10.64
CA TRP A 129 3.48 3.62 10.33
C TRP A 129 3.43 5.11 10.68
N PHE A 130 3.97 5.51 11.83
CA PHE A 130 4.02 6.91 12.24
C PHE A 130 5.06 7.71 11.45
N SER A 131 6.21 7.13 11.16
CA SER A 131 7.27 7.81 10.42
C SER A 131 6.93 7.98 8.93
N THR A 132 6.17 7.08 8.32
CA THR A 132 5.81 7.15 6.89
C THR A 132 5.15 8.49 6.49
N PRO A 133 4.06 8.94 7.11
CA PRO A 133 3.45 10.23 6.75
C PRO A 133 4.35 11.41 7.08
N VAL A 134 5.16 11.33 8.14
CA VAL A 134 6.12 12.39 8.51
C VAL A 134 7.24 12.50 7.48
N VAL A 135 7.85 11.37 7.10
CA VAL A 135 8.89 11.34 6.05
C VAL A 135 8.33 11.84 4.72
N ALA A 136 7.13 11.39 4.35
CA ALA A 136 6.47 11.84 3.14
C ALA A 136 6.14 13.34 3.18
N PHE A 137 5.72 13.87 4.33
CA PHE A 137 5.50 15.30 4.52
C PHE A 137 6.78 16.11 4.31
N LEU A 138 7.85 15.75 5.02
CA LEU A 138 9.13 16.45 4.96
C LEU A 138 9.71 16.39 3.54
N LEU A 139 9.71 15.21 2.93
CA LEU A 139 10.20 15.01 1.57
C LEU A 139 9.37 15.80 0.56
N GLY A 140 8.03 15.80 0.67
CA GLY A 140 7.13 16.56 -0.20
C GLY A 140 7.33 18.06 -0.07
N PHE A 141 7.50 18.56 1.15
CA PHE A 141 7.80 19.97 1.43
C PHE A 141 9.13 20.40 0.78
N ILE A 142 10.18 19.58 0.93
CA ILE A 142 11.51 19.87 0.39
C ILE A 142 11.50 19.77 -1.15
N LEU A 143 10.98 18.67 -1.70
CA LEU A 143 10.95 18.45 -3.15
C LEU A 143 10.13 19.54 -3.87
N GLN A 144 8.99 19.97 -3.27
CA GLN A 144 8.19 21.05 -3.84
C GLN A 144 9.01 22.33 -3.99
N LYS A 145 9.79 22.72 -2.99
CA LYS A 145 10.64 23.92 -3.05
C LYS A 145 11.80 23.77 -4.04
N VAL A 146 12.52 22.66 -3.96
CA VAL A 146 13.70 22.41 -4.79
C VAL A 146 13.31 22.34 -6.26
N LEU A 147 12.33 21.48 -6.60
CA LEU A 147 11.89 21.31 -7.98
C LEU A 147 11.20 22.57 -8.54
N ALA A 148 10.45 23.32 -7.72
CA ALA A 148 9.88 24.59 -8.16
C ALA A 148 10.94 25.59 -8.57
N THR A 149 12.05 25.67 -7.83
CA THR A 149 13.18 26.53 -8.18
C THR A 149 13.85 26.09 -9.48
N MET A 150 14.09 24.79 -9.66
CA MET A 150 14.66 24.24 -10.89
C MET A 150 13.76 24.49 -12.10
N PHE A 151 12.45 24.24 -11.97
CA PHE A 151 11.49 24.43 -13.07
C PHE A 151 11.25 25.90 -13.43
N ARG A 152 11.44 26.86 -12.50
CA ARG A 152 11.42 28.31 -12.79
C ARG A 152 12.55 28.73 -13.75
N GLY A 153 13.69 28.05 -13.70
CA GLY A 153 14.80 28.31 -14.62
C GLY A 153 14.52 27.92 -16.09
N ILE A 154 13.52 27.07 -16.34
CA ILE A 154 13.16 26.63 -17.68
C ILE A 154 12.20 27.63 -18.32
N ARG A 155 12.73 28.55 -19.12
CA ARG A 155 11.95 29.62 -19.78
C ARG A 155 11.04 29.12 -20.91
N ASN A 156 11.46 28.09 -21.63
CA ASN A 156 10.66 27.52 -22.72
C ASN A 156 9.53 26.64 -22.16
N LEU A 157 8.28 27.07 -22.35
CA LEU A 157 7.10 26.39 -21.81
C LEU A 157 6.93 24.96 -22.39
N GLN A 158 7.26 24.76 -23.67
CA GLN A 158 7.15 23.43 -24.30
C GLN A 158 8.13 22.44 -23.69
N VAL A 159 9.41 22.87 -23.51
CA VAL A 159 10.45 22.07 -22.85
C VAL A 159 10.07 21.76 -21.42
N ARG A 160 9.56 22.76 -20.69
CA ARG A 160 9.10 22.59 -19.31
C ARG A 160 7.97 21.55 -19.21
N THR A 161 6.97 21.62 -20.07
CA THR A 161 5.83 20.67 -20.11
C THR A 161 6.31 19.27 -20.50
N TYR A 162 7.24 19.16 -21.43
CA TYR A 162 7.82 17.88 -21.85
C TYR A 162 8.58 17.19 -20.71
N ILE A 163 9.46 17.92 -20.03
CA ILE A 163 10.22 17.42 -18.85
C ILE A 163 9.26 16.99 -17.75
N LEU A 164 8.23 17.81 -17.46
CA LEU A 164 7.23 17.50 -16.45
C LEU A 164 6.51 16.18 -16.74
N ARG A 165 6.12 15.95 -18.01
CA ARG A 165 5.47 14.70 -18.42
C ARG A 165 6.40 13.48 -18.28
N ILE A 166 7.70 13.62 -18.59
CA ILE A 166 8.67 12.54 -18.38
C ILE A 166 8.74 12.18 -16.89
N PHE A 167 8.89 13.17 -16.01
CA PHE A 167 8.94 12.91 -14.57
C PHE A 167 7.66 12.31 -14.02
N LEU A 168 6.49 12.76 -14.48
CA LEU A 168 5.21 12.14 -14.13
C LEU A 168 5.18 10.65 -14.50
N TRP A 169 5.65 10.30 -15.72
CA TRP A 169 5.75 8.90 -16.12
C TRP A 169 6.72 8.11 -15.24
N VAL A 170 7.93 8.61 -15.05
CA VAL A 170 8.99 7.93 -14.28
C VAL A 170 8.51 7.67 -12.84
N PHE A 171 7.99 8.69 -12.16
CA PHE A 171 7.59 8.55 -10.78
C PHE A 171 6.29 7.75 -10.61
N THR A 172 5.38 7.79 -11.58
CA THR A 172 4.19 6.93 -11.55
C THR A 172 4.57 5.46 -11.71
N ILE A 173 5.46 5.13 -12.64
CA ILE A 173 5.98 3.77 -12.84
C ILE A 173 6.75 3.31 -11.61
N TYR A 174 7.64 4.15 -11.08
CA TYR A 174 8.39 3.83 -9.86
C TYR A 174 7.48 3.66 -8.65
N GLY A 175 6.41 4.45 -8.54
CA GLY A 175 5.41 4.31 -7.48
C GLY A 175 4.69 2.96 -7.53
N VAL A 176 4.30 2.50 -8.72
CA VAL A 176 3.69 1.17 -8.90
C VAL A 176 4.69 0.05 -8.62
N TYR A 177 5.94 0.21 -9.04
CA TYR A 177 7.02 -0.72 -8.68
C TYR A 177 7.19 -0.81 -7.16
N SER A 178 7.29 0.33 -6.48
CA SER A 178 7.43 0.40 -5.03
C SER A 178 6.24 -0.19 -4.29
N MET A 179 5.02 0.01 -4.83
CA MET A 179 3.80 -0.63 -4.33
C MET A 179 3.93 -2.17 -4.41
N GLY A 180 4.29 -2.72 -5.57
CA GLY A 180 4.48 -4.17 -5.73
C GLY A 180 5.51 -4.76 -4.79
N ALA A 181 6.66 -4.08 -4.65
CA ALA A 181 7.74 -4.46 -3.75
C ALA A 181 7.32 -4.44 -2.27
N ASN A 182 6.53 -3.44 -1.88
CA ASN A 182 6.06 -3.29 -0.51
C ASN A 182 4.92 -4.25 -0.15
N ASP A 183 3.99 -4.49 -1.07
CA ASP A 183 2.74 -5.17 -0.77
C ASP A 183 2.84 -6.70 -0.84
N VAL A 184 3.71 -7.24 -1.71
CA VAL A 184 3.84 -8.69 -1.88
C VAL A 184 4.19 -9.42 -0.58
N GLY A 185 5.06 -8.82 0.25
CA GLY A 185 5.45 -9.38 1.54
C GLY A 185 4.30 -9.47 2.55
N LYS A 186 3.35 -8.54 2.47
CA LYS A 186 2.15 -8.52 3.33
C LYS A 186 1.19 -9.66 3.00
N ILE A 187 1.12 -10.04 1.72
CA ILE A 187 0.18 -11.04 1.19
C ILE A 187 0.70 -12.45 1.42
N THR A 188 1.94 -12.69 1.02
CA THR A 188 2.53 -14.04 0.99
C THR A 188 3.61 -14.25 2.05
N GLY A 189 3.99 -13.21 2.79
CA GLY A 189 5.05 -13.29 3.79
C GLY A 189 4.77 -14.30 4.90
N ILE A 190 3.51 -14.41 5.35
CA ILE A 190 3.16 -15.40 6.37
C ILE A 190 3.38 -16.84 5.88
N LEU A 191 3.20 -17.12 4.59
CA LEU A 191 3.43 -18.42 3.99
C LEU A 191 4.92 -18.78 3.87
N TYR A 192 5.79 -17.76 3.90
CA TYR A 192 7.24 -17.97 3.85
C TYR A 192 7.75 -18.79 5.04
N GLN A 193 7.06 -18.78 6.18
CA GLN A 193 7.38 -19.64 7.34
C GLN A 193 7.31 -21.13 7.05
N LYS A 194 6.58 -21.56 6.02
CA LYS A 194 6.43 -22.97 5.63
C LYS A 194 7.50 -23.46 4.67
N GLY A 195 8.48 -22.61 4.35
CA GLY A 195 9.58 -22.99 3.47
C GLY A 195 9.22 -23.03 1.97
N TYR A 196 8.09 -22.43 1.57
CA TYR A 196 7.78 -22.28 0.15
C TYR A 196 8.86 -21.46 -0.57
N ASN A 197 9.08 -21.79 -1.83
CA ASN A 197 10.07 -21.10 -2.66
C ASN A 197 9.77 -19.59 -2.73
N VAL A 198 10.78 -18.76 -2.49
CA VAL A 198 10.68 -17.30 -2.47
C VAL A 198 10.10 -16.75 -3.77
N TYR A 199 10.60 -17.22 -4.91
CA TYR A 199 10.16 -16.72 -6.22
C TYR A 199 8.70 -17.09 -6.52
N SER A 200 8.26 -18.28 -6.08
CA SER A 200 6.86 -18.69 -6.19
C SER A 200 5.94 -17.77 -5.36
N LEU A 201 6.34 -17.44 -4.13
CA LEU A 201 5.59 -16.52 -3.27
C LEU A 201 5.52 -15.11 -3.86
N LEU A 202 6.64 -14.60 -4.38
CA LEU A 202 6.70 -13.28 -5.01
C LEU A 202 5.87 -13.23 -6.29
N LEU A 203 5.88 -14.30 -7.09
CA LEU A 203 5.11 -14.40 -8.33
C LEU A 203 3.60 -14.47 -8.04
N ILE A 204 3.18 -15.35 -7.14
CA ILE A 204 1.77 -15.52 -6.77
C ILE A 204 1.23 -14.19 -6.17
N GLY A 205 1.97 -13.58 -5.26
CA GLY A 205 1.60 -12.29 -4.68
C GLY A 205 1.58 -11.17 -5.72
N GLY A 206 2.57 -11.09 -6.61
CA GLY A 206 2.64 -10.11 -7.69
C GLY A 206 1.50 -10.27 -8.71
N LEU A 207 1.15 -11.51 -9.10
CA LEU A 207 0.02 -11.79 -9.98
C LEU A 207 -1.32 -11.44 -9.32
N SER A 208 -1.50 -11.75 -8.04
CA SER A 208 -2.73 -11.40 -7.33
C SER A 208 -2.89 -9.88 -7.19
N LEU A 209 -1.83 -9.13 -6.90
CA LEU A 209 -1.83 -7.67 -6.93
C LEU A 209 -2.21 -7.14 -8.31
N SER A 210 -1.60 -7.68 -9.37
CA SER A 210 -1.86 -7.30 -10.76
C SER A 210 -3.33 -7.52 -11.15
N MET A 211 -3.92 -8.64 -10.75
CA MET A 211 -5.37 -8.88 -10.94
C MET A 211 -6.21 -7.83 -10.24
N GLY A 212 -5.84 -7.44 -9.01
CA GLY A 212 -6.48 -6.36 -8.27
C GLY A 212 -6.41 -5.03 -9.01
N VAL A 213 -5.23 -4.67 -9.53
CA VAL A 213 -5.02 -3.47 -10.33
C VAL A 213 -5.94 -3.46 -11.55
N ILE A 214 -6.08 -4.58 -12.27
CA ILE A 214 -6.89 -4.69 -13.49
C ILE A 214 -8.40 -4.58 -13.17
N PHE A 215 -8.87 -5.35 -12.20
CA PHE A 215 -10.31 -5.56 -12.00
C PHE A 215 -10.94 -4.61 -10.99
N LEU A 216 -10.20 -4.17 -9.96
CA LEU A 216 -10.79 -3.44 -8.83
C LEU A 216 -10.35 -1.98 -8.72
N SER A 217 -9.26 -1.55 -9.40
CA SER A 217 -8.66 -0.23 -9.15
C SER A 217 -9.44 0.96 -9.69
N LYS A 218 -10.31 0.79 -10.68
CA LYS A 218 -10.98 1.92 -11.36
C LYS A 218 -11.73 2.84 -10.39
N LYS A 219 -12.51 2.28 -9.46
CA LYS A 219 -13.30 3.06 -8.50
C LYS A 219 -12.39 3.83 -7.55
N THR A 220 -11.38 3.17 -6.99
CA THR A 220 -10.44 3.77 -6.04
C THR A 220 -9.58 4.87 -6.68
N ILE A 221 -9.15 4.69 -7.94
CA ILE A 221 -8.43 5.71 -8.72
C ILE A 221 -9.28 6.99 -8.86
N TYR A 222 -10.57 6.86 -9.22
CA TYR A 222 -11.45 8.02 -9.38
C TYR A 222 -11.73 8.73 -8.06
N THR A 223 -12.01 7.97 -6.99
CA THR A 223 -12.34 8.54 -5.69
C THR A 223 -11.15 9.33 -5.13
N LEU A 224 -9.97 8.74 -5.10
CA LEU A 224 -8.79 9.39 -4.53
C LEU A 224 -8.25 10.54 -5.39
N GLY A 225 -8.37 10.45 -6.71
CA GLY A 225 -7.88 11.49 -7.61
C GLY A 225 -8.69 12.79 -7.58
N ARG A 226 -9.97 12.74 -7.18
CA ARG A 226 -10.86 13.92 -7.24
C ARG A 226 -11.20 14.52 -5.88
N GLU A 227 -11.12 13.74 -4.80
CA GLU A 227 -11.67 14.17 -3.51
C GLU A 227 -10.65 14.85 -2.59
N LEU A 228 -9.35 14.59 -2.77
CA LEU A 228 -8.38 15.06 -1.80
C LEU A 228 -7.85 16.47 -2.10
N ILE A 229 -7.40 16.75 -3.31
CA ILE A 229 -6.90 18.10 -3.70
C ILE A 229 -6.92 18.23 -5.23
N ALA A 230 -7.42 19.36 -5.76
CA ALA A 230 -7.21 19.72 -7.15
C ALA A 230 -5.73 20.09 -7.35
N LEU A 231 -4.97 19.22 -8.00
CA LEU A 231 -3.54 19.39 -8.23
C LEU A 231 -3.27 19.85 -9.66
N ASP A 232 -2.43 20.86 -9.82
CA ASP A 232 -1.79 21.12 -11.10
C ASP A 232 -0.76 20.01 -11.42
N ASP A 233 -0.38 19.87 -12.69
CA ASP A 233 0.52 18.80 -13.15
C ASP A 233 1.87 18.78 -12.41
N PHE A 234 2.41 19.95 -12.05
CA PHE A 234 3.66 20.04 -11.32
C PHE A 234 3.49 19.54 -9.87
N THR A 235 2.46 19.97 -9.20
CA THR A 235 2.13 19.54 -7.84
C THR A 235 1.80 18.04 -7.81
N ALA A 236 1.10 17.54 -8.81
CA ALA A 236 0.84 16.10 -8.99
C ALA A 236 2.14 15.30 -9.14
N MET A 237 3.09 15.79 -9.96
CA MET A 237 4.41 15.18 -10.13
C MET A 237 5.17 15.10 -8.81
N VAL A 238 5.23 16.19 -8.05
CA VAL A 238 5.96 16.21 -6.77
C VAL A 238 5.30 15.27 -5.77
N THR A 239 3.97 15.25 -5.73
CA THR A 239 3.21 14.38 -4.83
C THR A 239 3.48 12.91 -5.11
N ILE A 240 3.39 12.49 -6.38
CA ILE A 240 3.64 11.08 -6.72
C ILE A 240 5.12 10.70 -6.56
N ALA A 241 6.05 11.61 -6.87
CA ALA A 241 7.47 11.41 -6.62
C ALA A 241 7.75 11.16 -5.15
N THR A 242 7.18 11.99 -4.28
CA THR A 242 7.33 11.88 -2.83
C THR A 242 6.77 10.57 -2.30
N GLN A 243 5.55 10.21 -2.70
CA GLN A 243 4.91 8.96 -2.32
C GLN A 243 5.74 7.75 -2.78
N ALA A 244 6.16 7.74 -4.04
CA ALA A 244 6.94 6.67 -4.64
C ALA A 244 8.29 6.46 -3.95
N LEU A 245 9.02 7.55 -3.69
CA LEU A 245 10.31 7.52 -2.99
C LEU A 245 10.14 7.06 -1.54
N THR A 246 9.10 7.53 -0.84
CA THR A 246 8.83 7.12 0.54
C THR A 246 8.52 5.63 0.62
N VAL A 247 7.57 5.12 -0.18
CA VAL A 247 7.24 3.70 -0.18
C VAL A 247 8.42 2.84 -0.62
N GLY A 248 9.18 3.29 -1.63
CA GLY A 248 10.38 2.61 -2.11
C GLY A 248 11.47 2.48 -1.03
N LEU A 249 11.70 3.55 -0.25
CA LEU A 249 12.65 3.53 0.87
C LEU A 249 12.29 2.46 1.90
N TYR A 250 11.03 2.44 2.34
CA TYR A 250 10.56 1.44 3.31
C TYR A 250 10.54 0.02 2.74
N SER A 251 10.24 -0.15 1.44
CA SER A 251 10.32 -1.45 0.76
C SER A 251 11.74 -1.99 0.75
N PHE A 252 12.74 -1.13 0.52
CA PHE A 252 14.14 -1.53 0.49
C PHE A 252 14.60 -2.12 1.82
N ILE A 253 14.16 -1.57 2.95
CA ILE A 253 14.44 -2.13 4.29
C ILE A 253 13.45 -3.21 4.70
N GLY A 254 12.44 -3.49 3.89
CA GLY A 254 11.43 -4.54 4.11
C GLY A 254 10.33 -4.19 5.10
N LEU A 255 10.25 -2.96 5.59
CA LEU A 255 9.19 -2.55 6.52
C LEU A 255 7.85 -2.39 5.76
N PRO A 256 6.79 -3.09 6.21
CA PRO A 256 5.47 -3.00 5.61
C PRO A 256 4.82 -1.65 5.98
N VAL A 257 4.82 -0.72 5.05
CA VAL A 257 4.18 0.59 5.21
C VAL A 257 2.95 0.73 4.32
N SER A 258 2.13 1.74 4.58
CA SER A 258 0.91 1.99 3.83
C SER A 258 1.14 3.05 2.74
N PRO A 259 0.88 2.74 1.46
CA PRO A 259 0.86 3.77 0.40
C PRO A 259 -0.12 4.91 0.69
N ALA A 260 -1.23 4.63 1.40
CA ALA A 260 -2.18 5.66 1.83
C ALA A 260 -1.57 6.65 2.84
N HIS A 261 -0.72 6.19 3.76
CA HIS A 261 0.01 7.09 4.67
C HIS A 261 0.99 7.97 3.91
N ALA A 262 1.72 7.39 2.96
CA ALA A 262 2.70 8.11 2.17
C ALA A 262 2.04 9.17 1.27
N ILE A 263 0.92 8.86 0.59
CA ILE A 263 0.25 9.84 -0.28
C ILE A 263 -0.36 10.99 0.53
N VAL A 264 -0.96 10.70 1.68
CA VAL A 264 -1.52 11.74 2.56
C VAL A 264 -0.42 12.66 3.10
N GLY A 265 0.68 12.09 3.61
CA GLY A 265 1.84 12.87 4.02
C GLY A 265 2.41 13.74 2.90
N SER A 266 2.54 13.18 1.69
CA SER A 266 3.01 13.89 0.49
C SER A 266 2.12 15.09 0.15
N LEU A 267 0.80 14.88 0.11
CA LEU A 267 -0.19 15.93 -0.20
C LEU A 267 -0.12 17.08 0.80
N ILE A 268 -0.01 16.76 2.09
CA ILE A 268 0.08 17.78 3.13
C ILE A 268 1.41 18.53 3.02
N GLY A 269 2.54 17.85 2.84
CA GLY A 269 3.86 18.47 2.73
C GLY A 269 3.96 19.41 1.53
N VAL A 270 3.48 18.97 0.37
CA VAL A 270 3.41 19.76 -0.86
C VAL A 270 2.47 20.95 -0.70
N GLY A 271 1.26 20.74 -0.16
CA GLY A 271 0.28 21.78 0.11
C GLY A 271 0.81 22.84 1.08
N PHE A 272 1.42 22.40 2.17
CA PHE A 272 2.02 23.31 3.17
C PHE A 272 3.15 24.16 2.57
N SER A 273 3.97 23.58 1.71
CA SER A 273 5.03 24.32 0.98
C SER A 273 4.48 25.42 0.07
N LYS A 274 3.23 25.28 -0.43
CA LYS A 274 2.54 26.26 -1.26
C LYS A 274 1.69 27.25 -0.44
N GLY A 275 1.57 27.06 0.86
CA GLY A 275 0.66 27.84 1.70
C GLY A 275 -0.82 27.52 1.47
N THR A 276 -1.14 26.36 0.85
CA THR A 276 -2.53 25.94 0.61
C THR A 276 -3.11 25.25 1.83
N LYS A 277 -4.39 25.54 2.14
CA LYS A 277 -5.11 24.88 3.22
C LYS A 277 -5.70 23.54 2.73
N LEU A 278 -5.87 22.60 3.66
CA LEU A 278 -6.60 21.35 3.40
C LEU A 278 -8.03 21.68 2.93
N GLN A 279 -8.43 21.18 1.77
CA GLN A 279 -9.75 21.45 1.20
C GLN A 279 -10.87 20.75 1.97
N ASN A 280 -10.60 19.56 2.54
CA ASN A 280 -11.62 18.81 3.27
C ASN A 280 -11.09 18.22 4.59
N PRO A 281 -11.09 19.00 5.69
CA PRO A 281 -10.66 18.51 7.00
C PRO A 281 -11.48 17.32 7.52
N LYS A 282 -12.76 17.23 7.15
CA LYS A 282 -13.64 16.12 7.58
C LYS A 282 -13.19 14.79 6.97
N THR A 283 -12.85 14.78 5.68
CA THR A 283 -12.31 13.59 5.00
C THR A 283 -10.95 13.20 5.59
N PHE A 284 -10.09 14.18 5.86
CA PHE A 284 -8.79 13.93 6.49
C PHE A 284 -8.95 13.26 7.87
N ASN A 285 -9.83 13.77 8.73
CA ASN A 285 -10.08 13.17 10.04
C ASN A 285 -10.64 11.74 9.93
N LYS A 286 -11.51 11.46 8.95
CA LYS A 286 -11.99 10.10 8.68
C LYS A 286 -10.84 9.14 8.31
N ILE A 287 -9.90 9.62 7.50
CA ILE A 287 -8.70 8.85 7.12
C ILE A 287 -7.86 8.53 8.36
N LEU A 288 -7.55 9.53 9.18
CA LEU A 288 -6.77 9.31 10.41
C LEU A 288 -7.46 8.33 11.36
N PHE A 289 -8.78 8.44 11.52
CA PHE A 289 -9.54 7.56 12.39
C PHE A 289 -9.56 6.11 11.86
N SER A 290 -9.63 5.93 10.55
CA SER A 290 -9.56 4.60 9.92
C SER A 290 -8.21 3.90 10.16
N TRP A 291 -7.12 4.65 10.34
CA TRP A 291 -5.80 4.09 10.65
C TRP A 291 -5.74 3.44 12.04
N LEU A 292 -6.57 3.90 12.98
CA LEU A 292 -6.71 3.26 14.29
C LEU A 292 -7.67 2.06 14.25
N GLN A 293 -8.73 2.18 13.46
CA GLN A 293 -9.74 1.12 13.35
C GLN A 293 -9.22 -0.11 12.60
N ALA A 294 -8.41 0.07 11.56
CA ALA A 294 -7.94 -1.03 10.72
C ALA A 294 -7.23 -2.15 11.50
N PRO A 295 -6.20 -1.88 12.31
CA PRO A 295 -5.52 -2.93 13.08
C PRO A 295 -6.40 -3.51 14.18
N LEU A 296 -7.28 -2.70 14.78
CA LEU A 296 -8.20 -3.14 15.82
C LEU A 296 -9.19 -4.18 15.29
N TYR A 297 -9.89 -3.86 14.20
CA TYR A 297 -10.86 -4.79 13.59
C TYR A 297 -10.19 -6.02 13.00
N GLY A 298 -9.01 -5.86 12.38
CA GLY A 298 -8.20 -7.00 11.91
C GLY A 298 -7.84 -7.95 13.04
N GLY A 299 -7.38 -7.40 14.17
CA GLY A 299 -7.01 -8.16 15.36
C GLY A 299 -8.20 -8.86 16.03
N ILE A 300 -9.30 -8.13 16.25
CA ILE A 300 -10.51 -8.71 16.88
C ILE A 300 -11.07 -9.85 16.02
N LEU A 301 -11.21 -9.64 14.71
CA LEU A 301 -11.79 -10.65 13.82
C LEU A 301 -10.91 -11.90 13.75
N SER A 302 -9.61 -11.73 13.60
CA SER A 302 -8.69 -12.87 13.50
C SER A 302 -8.59 -13.65 14.81
N ALA A 303 -8.56 -12.95 15.97
CA ALA A 303 -8.59 -13.60 17.27
C ALA A 303 -9.88 -14.37 17.48
N PHE A 304 -11.03 -13.80 17.13
CA PHE A 304 -12.32 -14.45 17.22
C PHE A 304 -12.39 -15.72 16.35
N MET A 305 -12.03 -15.62 15.07
CA MET A 305 -12.02 -16.76 14.16
C MET A 305 -11.06 -17.87 14.62
N TYR A 306 -9.87 -17.49 15.12
CA TYR A 306 -8.90 -18.46 15.61
C TYR A 306 -9.34 -19.12 16.92
N SER A 307 -10.04 -18.40 17.80
CA SER A 307 -10.63 -18.97 19.02
C SER A 307 -11.70 -20.01 18.69
N ILE A 308 -12.59 -19.72 17.72
CA ILE A 308 -13.58 -20.69 17.24
C ILE A 308 -12.88 -21.94 16.66
N TYR A 309 -11.88 -21.73 15.82
CA TYR A 309 -11.12 -22.86 15.28
C TYR A 309 -10.55 -23.75 16.40
N LYS A 310 -9.94 -23.17 17.44
CA LYS A 310 -9.38 -23.91 18.59
C LYS A 310 -10.42 -24.60 19.47
N LEU A 311 -11.66 -24.14 19.45
CA LEU A 311 -12.77 -24.80 20.19
C LEU A 311 -13.32 -26.01 19.44
N LEU A 312 -13.22 -26.01 18.12
CA LEU A 312 -13.77 -27.06 17.27
C LEU A 312 -12.76 -28.20 16.98
N TRP A 313 -11.46 -27.91 17.13
CA TRP A 313 -10.35 -28.82 16.81
C TRP A 313 -9.27 -28.83 17.91
#